data_c2c013ac693ecf36c1526c4a26928175
#
_entry.id   c2c013ac693ecf36c1526c4a26928175
#
_cell.length_a   1.000
_cell.length_b   1.000
_cell.length_c   1.000
_cell.angle_alpha   90.00
_cell.angle_beta   90.00
_cell.angle_gamma   90.00
#
_symmetry.space_group_name_H-M   'P 1'
#
loop_
_entity.id
_entity.type
_entity.pdbx_description
1 polymer ?
#
loop_
_entity_poly.entity_id
_entity_poly.type
_entity_poly.pdbx_seq_one_letter_code
_entity_poly.pdbx_strand_id
1 'polypeptide(L)'
;ELRDVPGMPKIDLMSYNQLLRKKSLPRATYVFTDFDRIDFWTRELAAKAYRCLTANNARALNDPASARTRLPMLKKLQGEGLNSFSVWDAEMDGLPDRYPVFLRTRAAHRGTQTELLTTPEEARSALDELVRSGLCLSDLMFVEYCAEPIEDGLFRKLAAYCVGDEVITGMSVHDENWHAKYGKEGVASEAHYLDEMQAVKENRHAAGIAGHFKAAGISFGRADFTLVKGKVEVYEINTNPNNSLILDHPFPLRVETDALFHQPLAEAMRAIDTETGGDPILMDHPDLVSQRKRDGYLTRPRWTP
;
A
#
# COMPACT_ATOMS: atom_id res chain seq x y z
N GLU A 1 2.96 16.77 0.89
CA GLU A 1 2.47 15.46 0.40
C GLU A 1 2.17 15.57 -1.12
N LEU A 2 1.47 14.56 -1.74
CA LEU A 2 1.21 14.58 -3.20
C LEU A 2 0.67 15.92 -3.74
N ARG A 3 -0.15 16.63 -2.97
CA ARG A 3 -0.70 17.94 -3.36
C ARG A 3 0.34 19.05 -3.50
N ASP A 4 1.48 18.88 -2.87
CA ASP A 4 2.55 19.88 -2.86
C ASP A 4 3.55 19.64 -4.00
N VAL A 5 3.42 18.53 -4.72
CA VAL A 5 4.28 18.16 -5.84
C VAL A 5 3.94 19.03 -7.06
N PRO A 6 4.91 19.72 -7.67
CA PRO A 6 4.67 20.55 -8.85
C PRO A 6 4.04 19.75 -10.00
N GLY A 7 3.00 20.33 -10.60
CA GLY A 7 2.31 19.71 -11.74
C GLY A 7 1.29 18.63 -11.40
N MET A 8 1.04 18.34 -10.12
CA MET A 8 -0.08 17.47 -9.73
C MET A 8 -1.44 18.07 -10.08
N PRO A 9 -2.42 17.28 -10.49
CA PRO A 9 -3.80 17.73 -10.57
C PRO A 9 -4.34 18.10 -9.18
N LYS A 10 -5.46 18.80 -9.14
CA LYS A 10 -6.13 19.09 -7.87
C LYS A 10 -6.61 17.81 -7.21
N ILE A 11 -6.15 17.55 -5.99
CA ILE A 11 -6.53 16.36 -5.20
C ILE A 11 -7.38 16.80 -4.01
N ASP A 12 -8.62 16.32 -3.95
CA ASP A 12 -9.52 16.51 -2.83
C ASP A 12 -9.60 15.20 -2.01
N LEU A 13 -9.37 15.29 -0.70
CA LEU A 13 -9.42 14.14 0.20
C LEU A 13 -10.83 13.99 0.79
N MET A 14 -11.31 12.75 0.81
CA MET A 14 -12.62 12.41 1.37
C MET A 14 -12.51 11.13 2.19
N SER A 15 -12.97 11.17 3.44
CA SER A 15 -13.07 9.95 4.25
C SER A 15 -14.22 9.05 3.78
N TYR A 16 -14.15 7.73 4.07
CA TYR A 16 -15.26 6.82 3.78
C TYR A 16 -16.56 7.24 4.45
N ASN A 17 -16.52 7.77 5.67
CA ASN A 17 -17.70 8.31 6.34
C ASN A 17 -18.32 9.49 5.57
N GLN A 18 -17.51 10.36 4.99
CA GLN A 18 -18.00 11.44 4.14
C GLN A 18 -18.57 10.90 2.82
N LEU A 19 -17.86 9.99 2.16
CA LEU A 19 -18.29 9.35 0.91
C LEU A 19 -19.67 8.70 1.07
N LEU A 20 -19.85 7.87 2.10
CA LEU A 20 -21.06 7.10 2.30
C LEU A 20 -22.29 7.95 2.66
N ARG A 21 -22.07 9.17 3.16
CA ARG A 21 -23.15 10.15 3.42
C ARG A 21 -23.58 10.95 2.20
N LYS A 22 -22.78 10.97 1.14
CA LYS A 22 -23.11 11.73 -0.08
C LYS A 22 -24.26 11.06 -0.84
N LYS A 23 -25.21 11.87 -1.31
CA LYS A 23 -26.30 11.43 -2.20
C LYS A 23 -25.85 11.45 -3.67
N SER A 24 -24.91 12.29 -3.97
CA SER A 24 -24.28 12.40 -5.28
C SER A 24 -22.82 12.84 -5.13
N LEU A 25 -22.02 12.55 -6.14
CA LEU A 25 -20.61 12.90 -6.24
C LEU A 25 -20.36 13.63 -7.56
N PRO A 26 -19.43 14.60 -7.61
CA PRO A 26 -19.05 15.26 -8.87
C PRO A 26 -18.45 14.23 -9.83
N ARG A 27 -18.42 14.54 -11.13
CA ARG A 27 -17.62 13.78 -12.08
C ARG A 27 -16.15 14.11 -11.87
N ALA A 28 -15.37 13.09 -11.59
CA ALA A 28 -13.93 13.17 -11.35
C ALA A 28 -13.32 11.77 -11.42
N THR A 29 -12.00 11.68 -11.38
CA THR A 29 -11.32 10.43 -11.10
C THR A 29 -11.33 10.16 -9.59
N TYR A 30 -11.65 8.93 -9.22
CA TYR A 30 -11.72 8.48 -7.81
C TYR A 30 -10.65 7.44 -7.53
N VAL A 31 -9.91 7.62 -6.45
CA VAL A 31 -8.90 6.65 -5.97
C VAL A 31 -9.31 6.16 -4.59
N PHE A 32 -9.60 4.87 -4.47
CA PHE A 32 -9.94 4.22 -3.21
C PHE A 32 -8.66 3.71 -2.54
N THR A 33 -8.49 4.03 -1.25
CA THR A 33 -7.25 3.77 -0.50
C THR A 33 -7.53 3.20 0.90
N ASP A 34 -6.49 2.89 1.68
CA ASP A 34 -6.57 2.52 3.11
C ASP A 34 -7.48 1.31 3.43
N PHE A 35 -7.52 0.30 2.56
CA PHE A 35 -8.38 -0.88 2.76
C PHE A 35 -8.04 -1.70 4.01
N ASP A 36 -6.85 -1.59 4.53
CA ASP A 36 -6.38 -2.24 5.74
C ASP A 36 -6.79 -1.53 7.04
N ARG A 37 -7.44 -0.34 6.92
CA ARG A 37 -7.89 0.49 8.04
C ARG A 37 -9.40 0.58 8.19
N ILE A 38 -10.14 -0.06 7.31
CA ILE A 38 -11.60 -0.08 7.32
C ILE A 38 -12.12 -1.49 7.53
N ASP A 39 -13.28 -1.61 8.17
CA ASP A 39 -13.95 -2.89 8.34
C ASP A 39 -14.55 -3.40 7.03
N PHE A 40 -14.91 -4.69 7.00
CA PHE A 40 -15.48 -5.33 5.82
C PHE A 40 -16.79 -4.70 5.36
N TRP A 41 -17.62 -4.22 6.28
CA TRP A 41 -18.87 -3.57 5.95
C TRP A 41 -18.66 -2.23 5.25
N THR A 42 -17.80 -1.39 5.80
CA THR A 42 -17.39 -0.11 5.18
C THR A 42 -16.78 -0.35 3.81
N ARG A 43 -15.94 -1.37 3.66
CA ARG A 43 -15.30 -1.74 2.41
C ARG A 43 -16.33 -2.22 1.36
N GLU A 44 -17.33 -3.02 1.77
CA GLU A 44 -18.42 -3.43 0.89
C GLU A 44 -19.23 -2.24 0.39
N LEU A 45 -19.59 -1.30 1.27
CA LEU A 45 -20.27 -0.07 0.87
C LEU A 45 -19.42 0.79 -0.07
N ALA A 46 -18.10 0.88 0.16
CA ALA A 46 -17.18 1.53 -0.75
C ALA A 46 -17.18 0.87 -2.14
N ALA A 47 -17.26 -0.47 -2.20
CA ALA A 47 -17.39 -1.20 -3.46
C ALA A 47 -18.71 -0.87 -4.18
N LYS A 48 -19.82 -0.70 -3.46
CA LYS A 48 -21.11 -0.26 -4.06
C LYS A 48 -20.97 1.18 -4.63
N ALA A 49 -20.29 2.06 -3.89
CA ALA A 49 -20.00 3.42 -4.40
C ALA A 49 -19.12 3.37 -5.66
N TYR A 50 -18.08 2.54 -5.66
CA TYR A 50 -17.25 2.29 -6.84
C TYR A 50 -18.09 1.86 -8.05
N ARG A 51 -19.06 0.94 -7.87
CA ARG A 51 -19.97 0.49 -8.94
C ARG A 51 -20.87 1.62 -9.44
N CYS A 52 -21.39 2.48 -8.55
CA CYS A 52 -22.17 3.66 -8.98
C CYS A 52 -21.31 4.59 -9.86
N LEU A 53 -20.06 4.84 -9.47
CA LEU A 53 -19.15 5.70 -10.22
C LEU A 53 -18.83 5.11 -11.60
N THR A 54 -18.39 3.85 -11.65
CA THR A 54 -17.98 3.21 -12.92
C THR A 54 -19.13 2.95 -13.87
N ALA A 55 -20.34 2.64 -13.36
CA ALA A 55 -21.55 2.50 -14.18
C ALA A 55 -21.96 3.84 -14.83
N ASN A 56 -21.53 4.98 -14.28
CA ASN A 56 -21.76 6.31 -14.85
C ASN A 56 -20.51 6.88 -15.55
N ASN A 57 -19.59 5.99 -15.98
CA ASN A 57 -18.38 6.33 -16.73
C ASN A 57 -17.38 7.25 -15.97
N ALA A 58 -17.44 7.33 -14.64
CA ALA A 58 -16.37 7.93 -13.89
C ALA A 58 -15.18 6.96 -13.80
N ARG A 59 -13.98 7.50 -13.94
CA ARG A 59 -12.75 6.72 -13.71
C ARG A 59 -12.59 6.46 -12.21
N ALA A 60 -12.42 5.21 -11.85
CA ALA A 60 -12.16 4.83 -10.45
C ALA A 60 -11.04 3.79 -10.40
N LEU A 61 -10.09 4.00 -9.49
CA LEU A 61 -8.94 3.14 -9.27
C LEU A 61 -9.10 2.41 -7.93
N ASN A 62 -8.47 1.22 -7.86
CA ASN A 62 -8.52 0.34 -6.68
C ASN A 62 -9.96 -0.07 -6.33
N ASP A 63 -10.50 -1.01 -7.09
CA ASP A 63 -11.82 -1.58 -6.77
C ASP A 63 -11.82 -2.19 -5.35
N PRO A 64 -12.60 -1.65 -4.39
CA PRO A 64 -12.59 -2.14 -3.02
C PRO A 64 -13.01 -3.60 -2.89
N ALA A 65 -13.78 -4.13 -3.85
CA ALA A 65 -14.21 -5.53 -3.82
C ALA A 65 -13.08 -6.50 -4.18
N SER A 66 -12.12 -6.09 -5.01
CA SER A 66 -11.09 -6.99 -5.58
C SER A 66 -9.66 -6.67 -5.15
N ALA A 67 -9.34 -5.43 -4.75
CA ALA A 67 -8.03 -5.06 -4.24
C ALA A 67 -7.67 -5.92 -3.00
N ARG A 68 -6.46 -6.46 -2.95
CA ARG A 68 -6.04 -7.35 -1.87
C ARG A 68 -5.28 -6.59 -0.79
N THR A 69 -5.62 -6.87 0.46
CA THR A 69 -4.81 -6.47 1.62
C THR A 69 -3.59 -7.38 1.77
N ARG A 70 -2.67 -7.04 2.65
CA ARG A 70 -1.33 -7.68 2.76
C ARG A 70 -1.33 -9.20 2.72
N LEU A 71 -2.01 -9.89 3.64
CA LEU A 71 -1.95 -11.35 3.71
C LEU A 71 -2.48 -12.03 2.43
N PRO A 72 -3.71 -11.79 1.95
CA PRO A 72 -4.19 -12.41 0.72
C PRO A 72 -3.40 -11.97 -0.52
N MET A 73 -2.80 -10.77 -0.53
CA MET A 73 -1.90 -10.34 -1.59
C MET A 73 -0.62 -11.21 -1.61
N LEU A 74 0.08 -11.32 -0.49
CA LEU A 74 1.34 -12.07 -0.40
C LEU A 74 1.12 -13.56 -0.69
N LYS A 75 0.03 -14.17 -0.20
CA LYS A 75 -0.34 -15.55 -0.57
C LYS A 75 -0.54 -15.71 -2.08
N LYS A 76 -1.19 -14.73 -2.72
CA LYS A 76 -1.40 -14.78 -4.17
C LYS A 76 -0.08 -14.58 -4.94
N LEU A 77 0.76 -13.64 -4.55
CA LEU A 77 2.06 -13.42 -5.20
C LEU A 77 2.93 -14.66 -5.12
N GLN A 78 2.97 -15.33 -3.97
CA GLN A 78 3.70 -16.59 -3.80
C GLN A 78 3.06 -17.71 -4.64
N GLY A 79 1.74 -17.86 -4.63
CA GLY A 79 1.04 -18.89 -5.42
C GLY A 79 1.17 -18.71 -6.94
N GLU A 80 1.41 -17.50 -7.43
CA GLU A 80 1.70 -17.21 -8.84
C GLU A 80 3.20 -17.23 -9.17
N GLY A 81 4.06 -17.55 -8.19
CA GLY A 81 5.51 -17.57 -8.38
C GLY A 81 6.14 -16.17 -8.54
N LEU A 82 5.40 -15.12 -8.28
CA LEU A 82 5.91 -13.74 -8.30
C LEU A 82 6.81 -13.46 -7.09
N ASN A 83 6.41 -13.92 -5.89
CA ASN A 83 7.28 -13.96 -4.71
C ASN A 83 7.79 -15.38 -4.45
N SER A 84 8.97 -15.51 -3.84
CA SER A 84 9.55 -16.80 -3.45
C SER A 84 9.26 -17.18 -2.00
N PHE A 85 9.00 -16.21 -1.14
CA PHE A 85 8.74 -16.42 0.28
C PHE A 85 7.26 -16.69 0.58
N SER A 86 7.03 -17.41 1.66
CA SER A 86 5.70 -17.76 2.15
C SER A 86 5.23 -16.87 3.29
N VAL A 87 3.91 -16.84 3.47
CA VAL A 87 3.25 -16.21 4.61
C VAL A 87 2.17 -17.14 5.17
N TRP A 88 2.01 -17.15 6.47
CA TRP A 88 1.02 -17.96 7.17
C TRP A 88 0.12 -17.06 8.00
N ASP A 89 -1.17 -17.33 7.92
CA ASP A 89 -2.17 -16.81 8.83
C ASP A 89 -1.98 -17.45 10.21
N ALA A 90 -1.67 -16.66 11.24
CA ALA A 90 -1.33 -17.21 12.55
C ALA A 90 -2.51 -17.97 13.19
N GLU A 91 -3.75 -17.63 12.83
CA GLU A 91 -4.97 -18.29 13.33
C GLU A 91 -5.35 -19.53 12.50
N MET A 92 -5.27 -19.43 11.16
CA MET A 92 -5.84 -20.41 10.26
C MET A 92 -4.85 -21.44 9.72
N ASP A 93 -3.59 -21.05 9.49
CA ASP A 93 -2.59 -21.94 8.89
C ASP A 93 -1.71 -22.63 9.96
N GLY A 94 -1.75 -22.15 11.21
CA GLY A 94 -0.90 -22.65 12.28
C GLY A 94 0.54 -22.15 12.20
N LEU A 95 1.49 -22.95 12.72
CA LEU A 95 2.91 -22.58 12.68
C LEU A 95 3.51 -22.79 11.30
N PRO A 96 4.51 -21.96 10.92
CA PRO A 96 5.24 -22.11 9.67
C PRO A 96 5.96 -23.47 9.56
N ASP A 97 6.08 -23.95 8.33
CA ASP A 97 6.87 -25.15 7.98
C ASP A 97 8.26 -24.80 7.44
N ARG A 98 8.55 -23.51 7.25
CA ARG A 98 9.86 -22.98 6.82
C ARG A 98 10.32 -21.85 7.73
N TYR A 99 11.63 -21.78 7.97
CA TYR A 99 12.30 -20.82 8.86
C TYR A 99 13.56 -20.24 8.19
N PRO A 100 14.07 -19.05 8.61
CA PRO A 100 13.53 -18.21 9.69
C PRO A 100 12.29 -17.43 9.27
N VAL A 101 11.46 -17.06 10.26
CA VAL A 101 10.25 -16.25 10.09
C VAL A 101 10.21 -15.11 11.10
N PHE A 102 9.30 -14.17 10.90
CA PHE A 102 8.96 -13.13 11.88
C PHE A 102 7.44 -12.92 11.92
N LEU A 103 6.95 -12.38 13.03
CA LEU A 103 5.55 -12.00 13.19
C LEU A 103 5.34 -10.52 12.84
N ARG A 104 4.23 -10.25 12.17
CA ARG A 104 3.72 -8.89 11.93
C ARG A 104 2.20 -8.86 11.90
N THR A 105 1.63 -7.64 11.98
CA THR A 105 0.19 -7.44 11.78
C THR A 105 -0.16 -7.43 10.29
N ARG A 106 -1.37 -7.95 9.96
CA ARG A 106 -1.93 -7.87 8.60
C ARG A 106 -2.30 -6.45 8.23
N ALA A 107 -2.88 -5.73 9.20
CA ALA A 107 -3.31 -4.36 9.06
C ALA A 107 -2.32 -3.39 9.72
N ALA A 108 -2.40 -2.14 9.31
CA ALA A 108 -1.62 -1.01 9.78
C ALA A 108 -0.09 -1.12 9.54
N HIS A 109 0.59 0.01 9.66
CA HIS A 109 2.04 0.13 9.41
C HIS A 109 2.84 0.02 10.71
N ARG A 110 2.62 -1.06 11.49
CA ARG A 110 3.26 -1.25 12.81
C ARG A 110 4.69 -1.81 12.71
N GLY A 111 5.11 -2.27 11.52
CA GLY A 111 6.40 -2.94 11.35
C GLY A 111 6.36 -4.41 11.78
N THR A 112 7.56 -4.98 11.97
CA THR A 112 7.73 -6.31 12.55
C THR A 112 7.40 -6.29 14.03
N GLN A 113 6.85 -7.39 14.55
CA GLN A 113 6.50 -7.52 15.97
C GLN A 113 7.54 -8.36 16.72
N THR A 114 8.40 -9.06 16.00
CA THR A 114 9.48 -9.89 16.54
C THR A 114 10.74 -9.70 15.72
N GLU A 115 11.87 -10.09 16.31
CA GLU A 115 13.08 -10.46 15.57
C GLU A 115 12.84 -11.77 14.80
N LEU A 116 13.87 -12.25 14.10
CA LEU A 116 13.80 -13.52 13.37
C LEU A 116 13.67 -14.68 14.35
N LEU A 117 12.69 -15.52 14.10
CA LEU A 117 12.39 -16.75 14.82
C LEU A 117 12.90 -17.90 13.96
N THR A 118 13.71 -18.77 14.54
CA THR A 118 14.45 -19.81 13.81
C THR A 118 13.88 -21.21 14.02
N THR A 119 13.03 -21.37 15.04
CA THR A 119 12.41 -22.66 15.39
C THR A 119 10.90 -22.55 15.60
N PRO A 120 10.17 -23.68 15.48
CA PRO A 120 8.73 -23.72 15.80
C PRO A 120 8.42 -23.33 17.24
N GLU A 121 9.30 -23.66 18.17
CA GLU A 121 9.15 -23.36 19.61
C GLU A 121 9.24 -21.85 19.86
N GLU A 122 10.22 -21.18 19.24
CA GLU A 122 10.35 -19.71 19.28
C GLU A 122 9.11 -19.05 18.67
N ALA A 123 8.67 -19.55 17.51
CA ALA A 123 7.49 -19.00 16.82
C ALA A 123 6.22 -19.12 17.66
N ARG A 124 6.00 -20.27 18.33
CA ARG A 124 4.87 -20.48 19.24
C ARG A 124 4.95 -19.55 20.45
N SER A 125 6.12 -19.51 21.11
CA SER A 125 6.32 -18.66 22.29
C SER A 125 6.09 -17.20 22.00
N ALA A 126 6.61 -16.68 20.87
CA ALA A 126 6.43 -15.30 20.44
C ALA A 126 4.95 -14.99 20.12
N LEU A 127 4.25 -15.90 19.43
CA LEU A 127 2.84 -15.75 19.14
C LEU A 127 2.01 -15.65 20.43
N ASP A 128 2.24 -16.57 21.37
CA ASP A 128 1.55 -16.60 22.67
C ASP A 128 1.82 -15.34 23.49
N GLU A 129 3.01 -14.78 23.41
CA GLU A 129 3.37 -13.53 24.09
C GLU A 129 2.65 -12.33 23.48
N LEU A 130 2.62 -12.21 22.15
CA LEU A 130 1.92 -11.12 21.46
C LEU A 130 0.41 -11.16 21.77
N VAL A 131 -0.20 -12.34 21.75
CA VAL A 131 -1.63 -12.50 22.09
C VAL A 131 -1.88 -12.13 23.56
N ARG A 132 -1.02 -12.58 24.49
CA ARG A 132 -1.12 -12.18 25.92
C ARG A 132 -0.91 -10.69 26.14
N SER A 133 -0.14 -10.02 25.30
CA SER A 133 0.03 -8.57 25.35
C SER A 133 -1.16 -7.78 24.78
N GLY A 134 -2.15 -8.48 24.21
CA GLY A 134 -3.39 -7.89 23.69
C GLY A 134 -3.45 -7.67 22.18
N LEU A 135 -2.51 -8.22 21.40
CA LEU A 135 -2.66 -8.23 19.94
C LEU A 135 -3.70 -9.30 19.56
N CYS A 136 -4.56 -8.95 18.59
CA CYS A 136 -5.57 -9.89 18.11
C CYS A 136 -4.92 -10.98 17.25
N LEU A 137 -5.14 -12.25 17.61
CA LEU A 137 -4.62 -13.39 16.85
C LEU A 137 -5.00 -13.30 15.37
N SER A 138 -6.24 -12.92 15.07
CA SER A 138 -6.75 -12.76 13.71
C SER A 138 -6.07 -11.63 12.90
N ASP A 139 -5.30 -10.74 13.54
CA ASP A 139 -4.50 -9.70 12.87
C ASP A 139 -3.02 -10.10 12.73
N LEU A 140 -2.62 -11.27 13.25
CA LEU A 140 -1.23 -11.72 13.20
C LEU A 140 -0.98 -12.63 12.00
N MET A 141 0.23 -12.52 11.44
CA MET A 141 0.72 -13.38 10.37
C MET A 141 2.22 -13.64 10.54
N PHE A 142 2.64 -14.85 10.21
CA PHE A 142 4.05 -15.14 10.03
C PHE A 142 4.48 -14.80 8.60
N VAL A 143 5.68 -14.32 8.47
CA VAL A 143 6.32 -14.03 7.18
C VAL A 143 7.68 -14.70 7.16
N GLU A 144 7.94 -15.49 6.12
CA GLU A 144 9.26 -16.07 5.89
C GLU A 144 10.26 -14.96 5.58
N TYR A 145 11.44 -15.05 6.20
CA TYR A 145 12.52 -14.11 5.93
C TYR A 145 12.99 -14.25 4.48
N CYS A 146 12.97 -13.15 3.76
CA CYS A 146 13.41 -13.07 2.38
C CYS A 146 14.05 -11.71 2.13
N ALA A 147 15.29 -11.55 2.56
CA ALA A 147 16.10 -10.37 2.30
C ALA A 147 17.55 -10.81 2.05
N GLU A 148 18.24 -10.06 1.23
CA GLU A 148 19.64 -10.27 0.89
C GLU A 148 20.39 -8.96 1.06
N PRO A 149 21.52 -8.92 1.78
CA PRO A 149 22.33 -7.72 1.85
C PRO A 149 22.97 -7.44 0.49
N ILE A 150 23.14 -6.16 0.18
CA ILE A 150 23.95 -5.71 -0.95
C ILE A 150 25.47 -5.81 -0.60
N GLU A 151 26.35 -5.51 -1.57
CA GLU A 151 27.79 -5.74 -1.45
C GLU A 151 28.44 -5.17 -0.18
N ASP A 152 27.94 -4.04 0.33
CA ASP A 152 28.48 -3.41 1.56
C ASP A 152 27.86 -3.99 2.85
N GLY A 153 27.13 -5.10 2.76
CA GLY A 153 26.43 -5.72 3.91
C GLY A 153 25.18 -4.96 4.35
N LEU A 154 24.77 -3.90 3.67
CA LEU A 154 23.56 -3.14 3.92
C LEU A 154 22.36 -3.83 3.27
N PHE A 155 21.19 -3.65 3.89
CA PHE A 155 19.92 -4.04 3.29
C PHE A 155 19.32 -2.87 2.54
N ARG A 156 18.81 -3.15 1.33
CA ARG A 156 18.18 -2.15 0.48
C ARG A 156 16.70 -2.49 0.25
N LYS A 157 15.83 -1.58 0.62
CA LYS A 157 14.41 -1.64 0.26
C LYS A 157 14.14 -0.66 -0.86
N LEU A 158 13.58 -1.15 -1.93
CA LEU A 158 13.21 -0.44 -3.15
C LEU A 158 11.73 -0.07 -3.11
N ALA A 159 11.35 0.95 -3.87
CA ALA A 159 9.97 1.34 -4.06
C ALA A 159 9.62 1.46 -5.54
N ALA A 160 8.35 1.16 -5.87
CA ALA A 160 7.77 1.48 -7.15
C ALA A 160 6.30 1.89 -6.96
N TYR A 161 5.83 2.79 -7.81
CA TYR A 161 4.47 3.34 -7.77
C TYR A 161 3.69 2.88 -8.97
N CYS A 162 2.41 2.56 -8.74
CA CYS A 162 1.45 2.31 -9.81
C CYS A 162 0.42 3.42 -9.82
N VAL A 163 0.14 3.99 -11.00
CA VAL A 163 -0.90 5.00 -11.23
C VAL A 163 -1.61 4.67 -12.53
N GLY A 164 -2.79 4.05 -12.42
CA GLY A 164 -3.46 3.48 -13.59
C GLY A 164 -2.69 2.30 -14.16
N ASP A 165 -2.23 2.42 -15.39
CA ASP A 165 -1.42 1.41 -16.09
C ASP A 165 0.09 1.71 -16.02
N GLU A 166 0.46 2.90 -15.51
CA GLU A 166 1.85 3.33 -15.42
C GLU A 166 2.50 2.82 -14.13
N VAL A 167 3.71 2.29 -14.26
CA VAL A 167 4.54 1.88 -13.13
C VAL A 167 5.83 2.68 -13.14
N ILE A 168 6.15 3.29 -12.02
CA ILE A 168 7.24 4.26 -11.87
C ILE A 168 8.17 3.79 -10.77
N THR A 169 9.46 3.64 -11.08
CA THR A 169 10.50 3.35 -10.10
C THR A 169 10.63 4.51 -9.13
N GLY A 170 10.47 4.23 -7.84
CA GLY A 170 10.66 5.19 -6.76
C GLY A 170 12.06 5.14 -6.16
N MET A 171 12.24 5.91 -5.11
CA MET A 171 13.49 5.96 -4.36
C MET A 171 13.64 4.76 -3.42
N SER A 172 14.88 4.45 -3.07
CA SER A 172 15.24 3.37 -2.16
C SER A 172 15.60 3.87 -0.77
N VAL A 173 15.62 2.96 0.21
CA VAL A 173 16.19 3.21 1.52
C VAL A 173 17.20 2.12 1.87
N HIS A 174 18.25 2.49 2.61
CA HIS A 174 19.32 1.61 3.04
C HIS A 174 19.36 1.53 4.56
N ASP A 175 19.65 0.37 5.11
CA ASP A 175 19.72 0.11 6.54
C ASP A 175 20.75 -0.98 6.84
N GLU A 176 21.31 -0.97 8.04
CA GLU A 176 22.16 -2.06 8.53
C GLU A 176 21.33 -3.30 8.91
N ASN A 177 20.03 -3.12 9.11
CA ASN A 177 19.10 -4.18 9.50
C ASN A 177 18.21 -4.62 8.34
N TRP A 178 17.88 -5.91 8.31
CA TRP A 178 17.04 -6.51 7.29
C TRP A 178 15.62 -5.92 7.22
N HIS A 179 15.09 -5.36 8.31
CA HIS A 179 13.76 -4.75 8.38
C HIS A 179 13.76 -3.24 8.10
N ALA A 180 14.57 -2.80 7.11
CA ALA A 180 14.67 -1.41 6.68
C ALA A 180 13.29 -0.74 6.53
N LYS A 181 12.93 0.15 7.47
CA LYS A 181 11.63 0.84 7.47
C LYS A 181 11.74 2.23 6.83
N TYR A 182 12.60 3.06 7.38
CA TYR A 182 12.82 4.43 6.92
C TYR A 182 14.23 4.63 6.34
N GLY A 183 15.07 3.60 6.44
CA GLY A 183 16.50 3.69 6.22
C GLY A 183 17.23 4.29 7.42
N LYS A 184 18.53 4.10 7.45
CA LYS A 184 19.42 4.66 8.46
C LYS A 184 20.24 5.79 7.84
N GLU A 185 20.19 6.97 8.46
CA GLU A 185 20.96 8.12 8.00
C GLU A 185 22.47 7.84 8.09
N GLY A 186 23.22 8.28 7.07
CA GLY A 186 24.67 8.16 7.03
C GLY A 186 25.23 6.80 6.61
N VAL A 187 24.39 5.76 6.37
CA VAL A 187 24.89 4.44 5.92
C VAL A 187 24.99 4.33 4.41
N ALA A 188 24.12 5.02 3.66
CA ALA A 188 24.18 5.02 2.20
C ALA A 188 25.33 5.93 1.72
N SER A 189 26.13 5.41 0.79
CA SER A 189 27.23 6.14 0.15
C SER A 189 26.74 6.93 -1.07
N GLU A 190 27.57 7.83 -1.60
CA GLU A 190 27.30 8.54 -2.85
C GLU A 190 27.04 7.58 -4.02
N ALA A 191 27.75 6.43 -4.07
CA ALA A 191 27.54 5.41 -5.09
C ALA A 191 26.12 4.82 -5.04
N HIS A 192 25.55 4.64 -3.85
CA HIS A 192 24.17 4.19 -3.68
C HIS A 192 23.16 5.21 -4.23
N TYR A 193 23.39 6.51 -4.00
CA TYR A 193 22.52 7.57 -4.52
C TYR A 193 22.68 7.75 -6.04
N LEU A 194 23.86 7.50 -6.61
CA LEU A 194 24.05 7.47 -8.06
C LEU A 194 23.31 6.31 -8.72
N ASP A 195 23.39 5.09 -8.16
CA ASP A 195 22.64 3.93 -8.65
C ASP A 195 21.12 4.15 -8.54
N GLU A 196 20.66 4.74 -7.45
CA GLU A 196 19.26 5.11 -7.25
C GLU A 196 18.80 6.11 -8.32
N MET A 197 19.54 7.19 -8.55
CA MET A 197 19.21 8.18 -9.58
C MET A 197 19.14 7.53 -10.96
N GLN A 198 20.07 6.66 -11.28
CA GLN A 198 20.07 5.95 -12.55
C GLN A 198 18.87 5.00 -12.67
N ALA A 199 18.53 4.29 -11.60
CA ALA A 199 17.36 3.42 -11.57
C ALA A 199 16.05 4.19 -11.80
N VAL A 200 15.90 5.38 -11.20
CA VAL A 200 14.75 6.26 -11.41
C VAL A 200 14.71 6.78 -12.84
N LYS A 201 15.83 7.28 -13.39
CA LYS A 201 15.92 7.77 -14.77
C LYS A 201 15.57 6.71 -15.81
N GLU A 202 16.01 5.48 -15.59
CA GLU A 202 15.76 4.35 -16.49
C GLU A 202 14.39 3.70 -16.27
N ASN A 203 13.67 4.07 -15.24
CA ASN A 203 12.49 3.37 -14.75
C ASN A 203 12.74 1.86 -14.56
N ARG A 204 13.90 1.51 -14.02
CA ARG A 204 14.56 0.19 -14.06
C ARG A 204 13.68 -0.95 -13.54
N HIS A 205 12.85 -0.70 -12.52
CA HIS A 205 12.10 -1.74 -11.85
C HIS A 205 10.66 -1.92 -12.36
N ALA A 206 10.17 -0.99 -13.19
CA ALA A 206 8.77 -0.94 -13.60
C ALA A 206 8.26 -2.25 -14.23
N ALA A 207 9.00 -2.78 -15.21
CA ALA A 207 8.61 -4.02 -15.89
C ALA A 207 8.58 -5.24 -14.95
N GLY A 208 9.54 -5.32 -14.01
CA GLY A 208 9.65 -6.44 -13.06
C GLY A 208 8.53 -6.46 -12.02
N ILE A 209 7.93 -5.30 -11.70
CA ILE A 209 6.96 -5.20 -10.62
C ILE A 209 5.50 -5.04 -11.11
N ALA A 210 5.28 -4.72 -12.39
CA ALA A 210 3.93 -4.50 -12.94
C ALA A 210 2.99 -5.70 -12.71
N GLY A 211 3.50 -6.93 -12.85
CA GLY A 211 2.75 -8.15 -12.58
C GLY A 211 2.25 -8.26 -11.14
N HIS A 212 3.01 -7.76 -10.17
CA HIS A 212 2.66 -7.79 -8.75
C HIS A 212 1.46 -6.87 -8.43
N PHE A 213 1.43 -5.66 -9.00
CA PHE A 213 0.28 -4.75 -8.87
C PHE A 213 -0.98 -5.37 -9.48
N LYS A 214 -0.86 -5.97 -10.67
CA LYS A 214 -1.98 -6.65 -11.33
C LYS A 214 -2.50 -7.83 -10.50
N ALA A 215 -1.62 -8.67 -9.98
CA ALA A 215 -1.98 -9.79 -9.12
C ALA A 215 -2.64 -9.33 -7.82
N ALA A 216 -2.21 -8.19 -7.27
CA ALA A 216 -2.83 -7.59 -6.09
C ALA A 216 -4.21 -6.96 -6.37
N GLY A 217 -4.55 -6.67 -7.63
CA GLY A 217 -5.74 -5.91 -8.01
C GLY A 217 -5.66 -4.44 -7.61
N ILE A 218 -4.44 -3.88 -7.64
CA ILE A 218 -4.16 -2.51 -7.24
C ILE A 218 -3.66 -1.73 -8.46
N SER A 219 -4.32 -0.63 -8.76
CA SER A 219 -4.01 0.29 -9.86
C SER A 219 -3.57 1.68 -9.37
N PHE A 220 -3.48 1.88 -8.05
CA PHE A 220 -2.88 3.05 -7.42
C PHE A 220 -2.25 2.64 -6.08
N GLY A 221 -0.95 2.85 -5.95
CA GLY A 221 -0.24 2.54 -4.71
C GLY A 221 1.27 2.49 -4.88
N ARG A 222 1.98 2.26 -3.77
CA ARG A 222 3.43 2.05 -3.72
C ARG A 222 3.72 0.64 -3.24
N ALA A 223 4.47 -0.10 -4.03
CA ALA A 223 5.06 -1.36 -3.60
C ALA A 223 6.41 -1.09 -2.92
N ASP A 224 6.61 -1.69 -1.74
CA ASP A 224 7.89 -1.80 -1.06
C ASP A 224 8.43 -3.22 -1.33
N PHE A 225 9.62 -3.32 -1.92
CA PHE A 225 10.19 -4.59 -2.38
C PHE A 225 11.72 -4.61 -2.27
N THR A 226 12.30 -5.76 -2.48
CA THR A 226 13.75 -5.95 -2.63
C THR A 226 14.07 -6.85 -3.81
N LEU A 227 15.35 -6.99 -4.11
CA LEU A 227 15.86 -8.00 -5.04
C LEU A 227 16.59 -9.08 -4.23
N VAL A 228 16.16 -10.33 -4.40
CA VAL A 228 16.86 -11.50 -3.84
C VAL A 228 17.29 -12.37 -5.01
N LYS A 229 18.59 -12.58 -5.18
CA LYS A 229 19.18 -13.26 -6.35
C LYS A 229 18.67 -12.69 -7.67
N GLY A 230 18.50 -11.37 -7.73
CA GLY A 230 18.00 -10.65 -8.90
C GLY A 230 16.48 -10.74 -9.14
N LYS A 231 15.74 -11.45 -8.31
CA LYS A 231 14.28 -11.58 -8.39
C LYS A 231 13.60 -10.53 -7.49
N VAL A 232 12.52 -9.92 -7.98
CA VAL A 232 11.68 -9.00 -7.21
C VAL A 232 10.92 -9.78 -6.14
N GLU A 233 11.01 -9.31 -4.89
CA GLU A 233 10.28 -9.84 -3.73
C GLU A 233 9.50 -8.70 -3.06
N VAL A 234 8.18 -8.68 -3.25
CA VAL A 234 7.31 -7.61 -2.75
C VAL A 234 6.88 -7.89 -1.32
N TYR A 235 7.12 -6.95 -0.42
CA TYR A 235 6.75 -7.04 1.00
C TYR A 235 5.36 -6.48 1.31
N GLU A 236 5.00 -5.38 0.65
CA GLU A 236 3.69 -4.75 0.78
C GLU A 236 3.38 -3.83 -0.40
N ILE A 237 2.10 -3.58 -0.63
CA ILE A 237 1.63 -2.51 -1.50
C ILE A 237 0.74 -1.59 -0.66
N ASN A 238 1.19 -0.36 -0.48
CA ASN A 238 0.50 0.67 0.26
C ASN A 238 -0.36 1.50 -0.72
N THR A 239 -1.68 1.49 -0.53
CA THR A 239 -2.61 2.25 -1.37
C THR A 239 -2.75 3.73 -0.95
N ASN A 240 -2.16 4.12 0.18
CA ASN A 240 -2.05 5.51 0.63
C ASN A 240 -0.59 5.83 1.01
N PRO A 241 0.34 5.83 0.03
CA PRO A 241 1.75 6.08 0.30
C PRO A 241 1.99 7.52 0.71
N ASN A 242 2.96 7.72 1.62
CA ASN A 242 3.52 9.04 1.87
C ASN A 242 4.49 9.40 0.72
N ASN A 243 4.29 10.54 0.10
CA ASN A 243 5.08 11.06 -1.01
C ASN A 243 5.47 12.52 -0.73
N SER A 244 6.03 12.78 0.45
CA SER A 244 6.55 14.11 0.78
C SER A 244 7.77 14.41 -0.07
N LEU A 245 7.89 15.67 -0.51
CA LEU A 245 9.08 16.17 -1.20
C LEU A 245 10.29 16.15 -0.27
N ILE A 246 11.43 15.75 -0.79
CA ILE A 246 12.71 15.87 -0.13
C ILE A 246 13.32 17.22 -0.55
N LEU A 247 13.24 18.20 0.34
CA LEU A 247 13.71 19.56 0.09
C LEU A 247 15.16 19.78 0.55
N ASP A 248 15.63 18.95 1.49
CA ASP A 248 16.97 19.01 2.05
C ASP A 248 17.49 17.61 2.34
N HIS A 249 18.74 17.33 2.00
CA HIS A 249 19.42 16.07 2.29
C HIS A 249 20.95 16.28 2.23
N PRO A 250 21.76 15.61 3.10
CA PRO A 250 23.21 15.70 3.09
C PRO A 250 23.85 15.40 1.72
N PHE A 251 23.23 14.57 0.91
CA PHE A 251 23.63 14.30 -0.46
C PHE A 251 22.68 15.00 -1.45
N PRO A 252 23.13 16.01 -2.19
CA PRO A 252 22.29 16.74 -3.17
C PRO A 252 21.66 15.82 -4.22
N LEU A 253 22.34 14.74 -4.60
CA LEU A 253 21.82 13.72 -5.51
C LEU A 253 20.44 13.17 -5.08
N ARG A 254 20.19 13.07 -3.78
CA ARG A 254 18.91 12.58 -3.25
C ARG A 254 17.78 13.55 -3.56
N VAL A 255 18.03 14.86 -3.45
CA VAL A 255 17.06 15.92 -3.79
C VAL A 255 16.79 15.93 -5.30
N GLU A 256 17.85 15.80 -6.13
CA GLU A 256 17.69 15.69 -7.58
C GLU A 256 16.90 14.45 -7.99
N THR A 257 17.15 13.31 -7.36
CA THR A 257 16.45 12.05 -7.62
C THR A 257 14.97 12.17 -7.25
N ASP A 258 14.65 12.84 -6.13
CA ASP A 258 13.27 13.10 -5.72
C ASP A 258 12.51 13.93 -6.77
N ALA A 259 13.13 14.98 -7.30
CA ALA A 259 12.55 15.79 -8.37
C ALA A 259 12.33 14.98 -9.66
N LEU A 260 13.32 14.15 -10.04
CA LEU A 260 13.22 13.24 -11.19
C LEU A 260 12.11 12.20 -11.04
N PHE A 261 11.90 11.68 -9.84
CA PHE A 261 10.81 10.73 -9.53
C PHE A 261 9.44 11.41 -9.59
N HIS A 262 9.31 12.61 -9.05
CA HIS A 262 8.01 13.28 -8.97
C HIS A 262 7.47 13.75 -10.34
N GLN A 263 8.33 13.99 -11.31
CA GLN A 263 7.90 14.40 -12.65
C GLN A 263 7.03 13.32 -13.33
N PRO A 264 7.48 12.06 -13.56
CA PRO A 264 6.63 11.03 -14.17
C PRO A 264 5.44 10.67 -13.29
N LEU A 265 5.53 10.79 -11.96
CA LEU A 265 4.39 10.59 -11.06
C LEU A 265 3.30 11.63 -11.32
N ALA A 266 3.67 12.92 -11.47
CA ALA A 266 2.71 13.98 -11.79
C ALA A 266 2.13 13.80 -13.20
N GLU A 267 2.90 13.35 -14.17
CA GLU A 267 2.43 13.03 -15.53
C GLU A 267 1.42 11.89 -15.51
N ALA A 268 1.70 10.80 -14.80
CA ALA A 268 0.76 9.68 -14.64
C ALA A 268 -0.53 10.11 -13.92
N MET A 269 -0.42 10.96 -12.88
CA MET A 269 -1.58 11.50 -12.18
C MET A 269 -2.44 12.39 -13.09
N ARG A 270 -1.85 13.21 -13.96
CA ARG A 270 -2.59 13.99 -14.98
C ARG A 270 -3.22 13.08 -16.03
N ALA A 271 -2.56 12.00 -16.43
CA ALA A 271 -3.07 11.06 -17.42
C ALA A 271 -4.31 10.29 -16.95
N ILE A 272 -4.47 10.11 -15.64
CA ILE A 272 -5.67 9.50 -15.05
C ILE A 272 -6.73 10.54 -14.69
N ASP A 273 -6.39 11.83 -14.64
CA ASP A 273 -7.37 12.88 -14.35
C ASP A 273 -8.39 12.98 -15.46
N THR A 274 -9.64 13.22 -15.09
CA THR A 274 -10.77 13.31 -16.02
C THR A 274 -11.45 14.66 -15.88
N GLU A 275 -12.04 15.13 -16.98
CA GLU A 275 -12.83 16.37 -16.97
C GLU A 275 -13.96 16.29 -15.94
N THR A 276 -14.11 17.36 -15.17
CA THR A 276 -15.07 17.48 -14.06
C THR A 276 -16.37 18.18 -14.49
N GLY A 277 -16.80 17.97 -15.74
CA GLY A 277 -18.03 18.57 -16.28
C GLY A 277 -19.25 17.66 -16.23
N GLY A 278 -20.46 18.24 -16.21
CA GLY A 278 -21.73 17.53 -16.30
C GLY A 278 -22.43 17.28 -14.97
N ASP A 279 -23.55 16.53 -15.01
CA ASP A 279 -24.38 16.27 -13.85
C ASP A 279 -23.67 15.37 -12.84
N PRO A 280 -23.85 15.63 -11.54
CA PRO A 280 -23.31 14.77 -10.48
C PRO A 280 -23.81 13.32 -10.58
N ILE A 281 -22.95 12.37 -10.25
CA ILE A 281 -23.28 10.96 -10.24
C ILE A 281 -24.06 10.61 -8.97
N LEU A 282 -25.25 10.01 -9.14
CA LEU A 282 -26.08 9.59 -8.01
C LEU A 282 -25.50 8.36 -7.32
N MET A 283 -25.44 8.40 -5.99
CA MET A 283 -25.07 7.28 -5.14
C MET A 283 -26.32 6.54 -4.67
N ASP A 284 -27.08 5.97 -5.61
CA ASP A 284 -28.44 5.46 -5.42
C ASP A 284 -28.52 3.94 -5.21
N HIS A 285 -27.39 3.24 -5.09
CA HIS A 285 -27.39 1.82 -4.74
C HIS A 285 -28.20 1.59 -3.47
N PRO A 286 -29.10 0.56 -3.43
CA PRO A 286 -30.00 0.32 -2.29
C PRO A 286 -29.31 0.27 -0.94
N ASP A 287 -28.13 -0.36 -0.85
CA ASP A 287 -27.38 -0.49 0.40
C ASP A 287 -26.83 0.87 0.87
N LEU A 288 -26.36 1.73 -0.06
CA LEU A 288 -25.93 3.09 0.26
C LEU A 288 -27.08 3.96 0.75
N VAL A 289 -28.24 3.82 0.12
CA VAL A 289 -29.47 4.52 0.55
C VAL A 289 -29.91 4.03 1.95
N SER A 290 -29.86 2.72 2.19
CA SER A 290 -30.20 2.13 3.49
C SER A 290 -29.24 2.56 4.58
N GLN A 291 -27.93 2.62 4.29
CA GLN A 291 -26.91 3.09 5.22
C GLN A 291 -27.16 4.55 5.63
N ARG A 292 -27.40 5.45 4.67
CA ARG A 292 -27.72 6.84 4.97
C ARG A 292 -28.98 7.03 5.83
N LYS A 293 -29.98 6.18 5.63
CA LYS A 293 -31.18 6.19 6.50
C LYS A 293 -30.84 5.78 7.93
N ARG A 294 -30.01 4.74 8.11
CA ARG A 294 -29.55 4.27 9.43
C ARG A 294 -28.73 5.35 10.14
N ASP A 295 -27.78 5.96 9.46
CA ASP A 295 -26.95 7.04 10.01
C ASP A 295 -27.80 8.26 10.41
N GLY A 296 -28.81 8.63 9.60
CA GLY A 296 -29.77 9.67 9.93
C GLY A 296 -30.64 9.34 11.15
N TYR A 297 -30.89 8.06 11.41
CA TYR A 297 -31.62 7.59 12.60
C TYR A 297 -30.77 7.65 13.87
N LEU A 298 -29.48 7.33 13.77
CA LEU A 298 -28.54 7.36 14.90
C LEU A 298 -28.15 8.78 15.32
N THR A 299 -28.22 9.74 14.40
CA THR A 299 -27.91 11.15 14.67
C THR A 299 -29.10 11.97 15.18
N ARG A 300 -30.33 11.40 15.20
CA ARG A 300 -31.47 12.06 15.83
C ARG A 300 -31.39 11.85 17.34
N PRO A 301 -31.50 12.92 18.17
CA PRO A 301 -31.62 12.78 19.62
C PRO A 301 -32.80 11.84 19.90
N ARG A 302 -32.56 10.74 20.63
CA ARG A 302 -33.63 9.78 21.01
C ARG A 302 -34.61 10.34 22.06
N TRP A 303 -34.44 11.58 22.46
CA TRP A 303 -35.26 12.23 23.47
C TRP A 303 -35.63 13.64 23.01
N THR A 304 -36.78 13.80 22.44
CA THR A 304 -37.63 14.98 22.63
C THR A 304 -38.79 14.50 23.47
N PRO A 305 -39.06 15.16 24.65
CA PRO A 305 -40.21 14.81 25.47
C PRO A 305 -41.53 15.02 24.71
#